data_2184048cfc3389b7ee9092ceb0398f99
#
_entry.id   2184048cfc3389b7ee9092ceb0398f99
#
_cell.length_a   1.000
_cell.length_b   1.000
_cell.length_c   1.000
_cell.angle_alpha   90.00
_cell.angle_beta   90.00
_cell.angle_gamma   90.00
#
_symmetry.space_group_name_H-M   'P 1'
#
loop_
_entity.id
_entity.type
_entity.pdbx_description
1 polymer ?
#
loop_
_entity_poly.entity_id
_entity_poly.type
_entity_poly.pdbx_seq_one_letter_code
_entity_poly.pdbx_strand_id
1 'polypeptide(L)'
;MNFAEHLNKYLKEDEIKKLISSFSNKEKKAIYLNTNKLSKEKLFELFPNLKPHPVVPNGYLYDKDEYELGKKVYHELGAYYIQEPSAMLVAHFLNAKPGERVLDLCAAPGGKTIQTALKMHNEGLIIANDLSKSRANILLSNIERLGISNSVVTSYDFKEFSQDFLGFFDKIILDAPCSGSGMFRKSEEMKNDWTYEKVLKNAAIQKELILMCYSMLKEGGTMGYSTCSYSFEEDEEVIEHLLGNTNAKLENIPSFNGEFRSAKYKETVHLFPSHFDGEGHYIALITKPGELQCNNLKPTNVLRFAQGKGKYKESHFFKVPDTFDNKFINHALRPGLFYKIAINSKEMPTHHLSRCEDASKSIKLTKEETVKYLRGETLNKKCPDGYHYVSYMGMNIGFVYSINGVLKNFYPKGLRFSASVDSNF
;
A
#
# COMPACT_ATOMS: atom_id res chain seq x y z
N MET A 1 29.27 -12.77 15.14
CA MET A 1 28.88 -11.44 15.69
C MET A 1 27.39 -11.51 15.97
N ASN A 2 27.00 -11.32 17.22
CA ASN A 2 25.59 -11.26 17.59
C ASN A 2 24.99 -9.86 17.30
N PHE A 3 23.67 -9.72 17.40
CA PHE A 3 22.98 -8.49 17.04
C PHE A 3 23.40 -7.27 17.89
N ALA A 4 23.56 -7.44 19.21
CA ALA A 4 24.00 -6.36 20.09
C ALA A 4 25.44 -5.93 19.81
N GLU A 5 26.34 -6.89 19.60
CA GLU A 5 27.73 -6.61 19.19
C GLU A 5 27.80 -5.85 17.88
N HIS A 6 26.89 -6.16 16.94
CA HIS A 6 26.81 -5.46 15.67
C HIS A 6 26.43 -3.99 15.86
N LEU A 7 25.40 -3.71 16.66
CA LEU A 7 24.93 -2.35 16.93
C LEU A 7 25.93 -1.48 17.70
N ASN A 8 26.83 -2.08 18.50
CA ASN A 8 27.89 -1.36 19.24
C ASN A 8 28.83 -0.56 18.31
N LYS A 9 28.87 -0.87 17.03
CA LYS A 9 29.66 -0.09 16.06
C LYS A 9 29.08 1.33 15.83
N TYR A 10 27.79 1.55 16.08
CA TYR A 10 27.05 2.73 15.63
C TYR A 10 26.25 3.42 16.74
N LEU A 11 25.77 2.66 17.72
CA LEU A 11 24.94 3.14 18.81
C LEU A 11 25.70 3.07 20.14
N LYS A 12 25.37 3.98 21.04
CA LYS A 12 25.88 3.94 22.42
C LYS A 12 25.24 2.77 23.16
N GLU A 13 25.97 2.19 24.13
CA GLU A 13 25.52 1.03 24.89
C GLU A 13 24.15 1.22 25.56
N ASP A 14 23.86 2.42 26.08
CA ASP A 14 22.57 2.73 26.70
C ASP A 14 21.42 2.70 25.69
N GLU A 15 21.63 3.15 24.46
CA GLU A 15 20.62 3.09 23.40
C GLU A 15 20.38 1.66 22.95
N ILE A 16 21.43 0.84 22.87
CA ILE A 16 21.29 -0.59 22.54
C ILE A 16 20.49 -1.31 23.62
N LYS A 17 20.77 -1.04 24.91
CA LYS A 17 20.02 -1.63 26.04
C LYS A 17 18.53 -1.25 25.98
N LYS A 18 18.20 0.02 25.73
CA LYS A 18 16.83 0.49 25.55
C LYS A 18 16.15 -0.18 24.37
N LEU A 19 16.81 -0.25 23.22
CA LEU A 19 16.28 -0.89 22.01
C LEU A 19 15.97 -2.37 22.25
N ILE A 20 16.93 -3.13 22.80
CA ILE A 20 16.74 -4.57 23.07
C ILE A 20 15.63 -4.80 24.10
N SER A 21 15.59 -3.99 25.18
CA SER A 21 14.54 -4.12 26.20
C SER A 21 13.15 -3.83 25.62
N SER A 22 13.05 -2.96 24.62
CA SER A 22 11.78 -2.62 23.98
C SER A 22 11.17 -3.76 23.15
N PHE A 23 11.96 -4.79 22.78
CA PHE A 23 11.44 -5.95 22.04
C PHE A 23 10.49 -6.82 22.87
N SER A 24 10.49 -6.71 24.18
CA SER A 24 9.51 -7.36 25.08
C SER A 24 8.23 -6.56 25.25
N ASN A 25 8.16 -5.32 24.79
CA ASN A 25 6.97 -4.50 24.91
C ASN A 25 5.85 -5.00 23.99
N LYS A 26 4.60 -4.72 24.36
CA LYS A 26 3.43 -5.03 23.54
C LYS A 26 3.50 -4.33 22.18
N GLU A 27 3.24 -5.10 21.11
CA GLU A 27 3.15 -4.58 19.75
C GLU A 27 2.09 -3.48 19.63
N LYS A 28 2.43 -2.40 18.98
CA LYS A 28 1.48 -1.32 18.64
C LYS A 28 0.98 -1.51 17.21
N LYS A 29 -0.32 -1.37 17.04
CA LYS A 29 -0.98 -1.47 15.74
C LYS A 29 -1.63 -0.16 15.36
N ALA A 30 -1.76 0.06 14.06
CA ALA A 30 -2.46 1.22 13.54
C ALA A 30 -3.30 0.89 12.31
N ILE A 31 -4.21 1.78 12.01
CA ILE A 31 -4.95 1.83 10.76
C ILE A 31 -4.69 3.15 10.04
N TYR A 32 -4.74 3.13 8.72
CA TYR A 32 -4.83 4.30 7.88
C TYR A 32 -6.24 4.40 7.32
N LEU A 33 -6.96 5.48 7.66
CA LEU A 33 -8.35 5.69 7.29
C LEU A 33 -8.48 6.00 5.79
N ASN A 34 -9.40 5.32 5.12
CA ASN A 34 -9.83 5.66 3.77
C ASN A 34 -10.95 6.69 3.83
N THR A 35 -10.58 7.96 3.80
CA THR A 35 -11.54 9.08 3.89
C THR A 35 -12.52 9.17 2.72
N ASN A 36 -12.25 8.50 1.60
CA ASN A 36 -13.19 8.38 0.50
C ASN A 36 -14.38 7.46 0.82
N LYS A 37 -14.25 6.62 1.86
CA LYS A 37 -15.28 5.63 2.24
C LYS A 37 -15.90 5.86 3.60
N LEU A 38 -15.12 6.35 4.56
CA LEU A 38 -15.57 6.54 5.94
C LEU A 38 -15.05 7.87 6.48
N SER A 39 -15.94 8.69 7.05
CA SER A 39 -15.51 9.93 7.71
C SER A 39 -14.84 9.65 9.04
N LYS A 40 -14.06 10.60 9.51
CA LYS A 40 -13.38 10.53 10.81
C LYS A 40 -14.38 10.43 11.96
N GLU A 41 -15.46 11.20 11.91
CA GLU A 41 -16.51 11.20 12.93
C GLU A 41 -17.13 9.82 13.05
N LYS A 42 -17.46 9.21 11.90
CA LYS A 42 -18.03 7.87 11.87
C LYS A 42 -17.05 6.79 12.33
N LEU A 43 -15.76 6.95 12.05
CA LEU A 43 -14.73 6.06 12.57
C LEU A 43 -14.73 6.07 14.12
N PHE A 44 -14.79 7.24 14.74
CA PHE A 44 -14.80 7.35 16.21
C PHE A 44 -16.13 6.93 16.87
N GLU A 45 -17.26 7.04 16.16
CA GLU A 45 -18.51 6.41 16.60
C GLU A 45 -18.40 4.88 16.67
N LEU A 46 -17.70 4.27 15.70
CA LEU A 46 -17.50 2.82 15.63
C LEU A 46 -16.40 2.31 16.57
N PHE A 47 -15.36 3.09 16.75
CA PHE A 47 -14.14 2.74 17.48
C PHE A 47 -13.66 3.93 18.34
N PRO A 48 -14.34 4.23 19.48
CA PRO A 48 -14.12 5.45 20.24
C PRO A 48 -12.73 5.55 20.90
N ASN A 49 -12.05 4.42 21.14
CA ASN A 49 -10.75 4.37 21.83
C ASN A 49 -9.55 4.42 20.89
N LEU A 50 -9.76 4.65 19.59
CA LEU A 50 -8.66 4.89 18.66
C LEU A 50 -7.91 6.19 19.05
N LYS A 51 -6.58 6.13 18.97
CA LYS A 51 -5.73 7.29 19.26
C LYS A 51 -5.14 7.83 17.96
N PRO A 52 -5.17 9.14 17.70
CA PRO A 52 -4.51 9.71 16.54
C PRO A 52 -3.03 9.30 16.49
N HIS A 53 -2.54 8.97 15.31
CA HIS A 53 -1.11 8.79 15.08
C HIS A 53 -0.39 10.14 15.29
N PRO A 54 0.74 10.19 16.04
CA PRO A 54 1.36 11.45 16.43
C PRO A 54 1.85 12.31 15.27
N VAL A 55 2.12 11.70 14.09
CA VAL A 55 2.71 12.39 12.93
C VAL A 55 1.83 12.31 11.69
N VAL A 56 1.16 11.17 11.46
CA VAL A 56 0.47 10.87 10.19
C VAL A 56 -1.02 11.21 10.29
N PRO A 57 -1.52 12.23 9.58
CA PRO A 57 -2.95 12.48 9.45
C PRO A 57 -3.69 11.25 8.90
N ASN A 58 -4.91 10.99 9.40
CA ASN A 58 -5.71 9.81 9.07
C ASN A 58 -5.09 8.46 9.50
N GLY A 59 -3.96 8.49 10.22
CA GLY A 59 -3.42 7.34 10.95
C GLY A 59 -4.02 7.28 12.37
N TYR A 60 -4.35 6.06 12.85
CA TYR A 60 -4.89 5.87 14.19
C TYR A 60 -4.33 4.62 14.82
N LEU A 61 -3.76 4.77 16.02
CA LEU A 61 -3.26 3.66 16.84
C LEU A 61 -4.41 2.94 17.55
N TYR A 62 -4.30 1.63 17.71
CA TYR A 62 -5.26 0.82 18.47
C TYR A 62 -4.60 -0.32 19.24
N ASP A 63 -5.27 -0.79 20.28
CA ASP A 63 -4.90 -1.99 21.01
C ASP A 63 -5.58 -3.21 20.39
N LYS A 64 -4.79 -4.24 20.03
CA LYS A 64 -5.33 -5.48 19.44
C LYS A 64 -6.16 -6.32 20.40
N ASP A 65 -5.99 -6.13 21.70
CA ASP A 65 -6.80 -6.83 22.71
C ASP A 65 -8.18 -6.18 22.87
N GLU A 66 -8.31 -4.91 22.48
CA GLU A 66 -9.58 -4.19 22.45
C GLU A 66 -10.32 -4.37 21.12
N TYR A 67 -9.57 -4.27 20.00
CA TYR A 67 -10.15 -4.33 18.66
C TYR A 67 -9.46 -5.35 17.76
N GLU A 68 -10.20 -6.33 17.28
CA GLU A 68 -9.77 -7.19 16.17
C GLU A 68 -10.17 -6.58 14.81
N LEU A 69 -9.62 -5.39 14.49
CA LEU A 69 -10.02 -4.60 13.32
C LEU A 69 -9.90 -5.36 11.99
N GLY A 70 -8.98 -6.33 11.87
CA GLY A 70 -8.86 -7.18 10.68
C GLY A 70 -10.03 -8.13 10.45
N LYS A 71 -10.82 -8.42 11.48
CA LYS A 71 -12.01 -9.27 11.38
C LYS A 71 -13.29 -8.46 11.17
N LYS A 72 -13.25 -7.13 11.34
CA LYS A 72 -14.42 -6.27 11.17
C LYS A 72 -14.85 -6.15 9.73
N VAL A 73 -16.16 -6.12 9.50
CA VAL A 73 -16.75 -5.90 8.17
C VAL A 73 -16.21 -4.63 7.51
N TYR A 74 -15.94 -3.58 8.28
CA TYR A 74 -15.38 -2.32 7.80
C TYR A 74 -14.00 -2.47 7.15
N HIS A 75 -13.19 -3.42 7.62
CA HIS A 75 -11.93 -3.79 6.97
C HIS A 75 -12.19 -4.37 5.58
N GLU A 76 -13.14 -5.31 5.45
CA GLU A 76 -13.54 -5.88 4.16
C GLU A 76 -14.12 -4.80 3.23
N LEU A 77 -14.91 -3.87 3.76
CA LEU A 77 -15.45 -2.75 2.99
C LEU A 77 -14.39 -1.73 2.54
N GLY A 78 -13.14 -1.88 2.99
CA GLY A 78 -12.03 -1.00 2.65
C GLY A 78 -12.11 0.38 3.31
N ALA A 79 -12.78 0.48 4.47
CA ALA A 79 -12.86 1.71 5.25
C ALA A 79 -11.49 2.14 5.81
N TYR A 80 -10.58 1.21 5.98
CA TYR A 80 -9.21 1.44 6.45
C TYR A 80 -8.28 0.33 5.99
N TYR A 81 -6.98 0.64 6.04
CA TYR A 81 -5.90 -0.30 5.88
C TYR A 81 -5.15 -0.48 7.21
N ILE A 82 -4.88 -1.71 7.63
CA ILE A 82 -4.08 -1.99 8.83
C ILE A 82 -2.61 -1.90 8.45
N GLN A 83 -1.88 -0.99 9.07
CA GLN A 83 -0.47 -0.74 8.78
C GLN A 83 0.32 -0.56 10.07
N GLU A 84 1.58 -0.94 10.05
CA GLU A 84 2.51 -0.69 11.12
C GLU A 84 2.75 0.82 11.26
N PRO A 85 2.72 1.40 12.48
CA PRO A 85 2.78 2.84 12.68
C PRO A 85 4.00 3.53 12.03
N SER A 86 5.22 3.00 12.22
CA SER A 86 6.44 3.61 11.67
C SER A 86 6.49 3.55 10.14
N ALA A 87 5.94 2.48 9.53
CA ALA A 87 5.85 2.33 8.07
C ALA A 87 4.98 3.40 7.39
N MET A 88 4.02 3.99 8.13
CA MET A 88 3.17 5.06 7.60
C MET A 88 3.93 6.35 7.29
N LEU A 89 5.04 6.59 7.99
CA LEU A 89 5.81 7.84 7.84
C LEU A 89 6.48 7.95 6.47
N VAL A 90 6.82 6.84 5.83
CA VAL A 90 7.46 6.83 4.51
C VAL A 90 6.58 7.52 3.46
N ALA A 91 5.35 7.04 3.26
CA ALA A 91 4.40 7.65 2.33
C ALA A 91 3.93 9.05 2.80
N HIS A 92 3.93 9.30 4.12
CA HIS A 92 3.59 10.61 4.66
C HIS A 92 4.62 11.67 4.26
N PHE A 93 5.91 11.42 4.50
CA PHE A 93 6.98 12.37 4.20
C PHE A 93 7.26 12.49 2.69
N LEU A 94 7.17 11.39 1.92
CA LEU A 94 7.28 11.45 0.46
C LEU A 94 6.25 12.39 -0.16
N ASN A 95 5.07 12.46 0.43
CA ASN A 95 4.04 13.47 0.16
C ASN A 95 3.66 13.60 -1.31
N ALA A 96 3.43 12.48 -2.00
CA ALA A 96 2.97 12.48 -3.37
C ALA A 96 1.66 13.26 -3.55
N LYS A 97 1.55 13.97 -4.68
CA LYS A 97 0.45 14.87 -5.01
C LYS A 97 -0.44 14.29 -6.10
N PRO A 98 -1.71 14.71 -6.18
CA PRO A 98 -2.58 14.37 -7.31
C PRO A 98 -1.91 14.68 -8.65
N GLY A 99 -2.03 13.76 -9.62
CA GLY A 99 -1.47 13.92 -10.96
C GLY A 99 -0.01 13.46 -11.14
N GLU A 100 0.73 13.17 -10.05
CA GLU A 100 2.11 12.67 -10.13
C GLU A 100 2.20 11.21 -10.60
N ARG A 101 3.37 10.84 -11.11
CA ARG A 101 3.78 9.47 -11.44
C ARG A 101 4.62 8.91 -10.31
N VAL A 102 4.14 7.86 -9.68
CA VAL A 102 4.81 7.24 -8.53
C VAL A 102 5.20 5.81 -8.88
N LEU A 103 6.41 5.41 -8.51
CA LEU A 103 6.84 4.02 -8.45
C LEU A 103 6.89 3.57 -6.99
N ASP A 104 6.26 2.45 -6.66
CA ASP A 104 6.50 1.70 -5.43
C ASP A 104 7.13 0.37 -5.83
N LEU A 105 8.46 0.28 -5.69
CA LEU A 105 9.24 -0.79 -6.32
C LEU A 105 9.11 -2.14 -5.61
N CYS A 106 8.94 -2.12 -4.27
CA CYS A 106 8.82 -3.31 -3.41
C CYS A 106 7.50 -3.23 -2.62
N ALA A 107 6.39 -3.07 -3.34
CA ALA A 107 5.14 -2.55 -2.82
C ALA A 107 4.36 -3.46 -1.87
N ALA A 108 4.49 -4.79 -2.01
CA ALA A 108 3.64 -5.71 -1.27
C ALA A 108 3.93 -5.69 0.26
N PRO A 109 2.90 -5.73 1.08
CA PRO A 109 1.49 -6.04 0.79
C PRO A 109 0.60 -4.84 0.39
N GLY A 110 1.15 -3.60 0.23
CA GLY A 110 0.45 -2.47 -0.35
C GLY A 110 0.22 -1.26 0.56
N GLY A 111 0.71 -1.27 1.80
CA GLY A 111 0.41 -0.20 2.76
C GLY A 111 0.88 1.19 2.29
N LYS A 112 2.11 1.31 1.80
CA LYS A 112 2.67 2.56 1.29
C LYS A 112 2.00 2.99 -0.02
N THR A 113 1.75 2.04 -0.93
CA THR A 113 0.99 2.25 -2.17
C THR A 113 -0.40 2.82 -1.89
N ILE A 114 -1.18 2.18 -1.00
CA ILE A 114 -2.55 2.57 -0.67
C ILE A 114 -2.58 3.94 -0.02
N GLN A 115 -1.74 4.17 0.97
CA GLN A 115 -1.62 5.49 1.63
C GLN A 115 -1.29 6.58 0.62
N THR A 116 -0.38 6.32 -0.31
CA THR A 116 0.00 7.23 -1.40
C THR A 116 -1.18 7.50 -2.33
N ALA A 117 -1.88 6.46 -2.80
CA ALA A 117 -3.03 6.60 -3.68
C ALA A 117 -4.17 7.42 -3.05
N LEU A 118 -4.45 7.21 -1.77
CA LEU A 118 -5.45 7.97 -1.02
C LEU A 118 -5.05 9.44 -0.87
N LYS A 119 -3.77 9.74 -0.63
CA LYS A 119 -3.24 11.12 -0.63
C LYS A 119 -3.32 11.79 -2.00
N MET A 120 -3.14 11.03 -3.06
CA MET A 120 -3.29 11.48 -4.45
C MET A 120 -4.75 11.56 -4.91
N HIS A 121 -5.72 11.28 -4.05
CA HIS A 121 -7.15 11.23 -4.40
C HIS A 121 -7.47 10.31 -5.59
N ASN A 122 -6.69 9.23 -5.76
CA ASN A 122 -6.75 8.35 -6.93
C ASN A 122 -6.48 9.04 -8.27
N GLU A 123 -5.80 10.19 -8.27
CA GLU A 123 -5.37 10.91 -9.48
C GLU A 123 -3.89 10.63 -9.78
N GLY A 124 -3.49 10.76 -11.05
CA GLY A 124 -2.14 10.42 -11.51
C GLY A 124 -1.94 8.93 -11.73
N LEU A 125 -0.74 8.43 -11.46
CA LEU A 125 -0.36 7.04 -11.73
C LEU A 125 0.52 6.49 -10.62
N ILE A 126 0.22 5.27 -10.16
CA ILE A 126 1.12 4.49 -9.31
C ILE A 126 1.46 3.17 -10.00
N ILE A 127 2.73 2.92 -10.26
CA ILE A 127 3.23 1.58 -10.58
C ILE A 127 3.63 0.93 -9.26
N ALA A 128 2.90 -0.11 -8.88
CA ALA A 128 3.14 -0.87 -7.67
C ALA A 128 3.67 -2.26 -8.03
N ASN A 129 4.95 -2.48 -7.77
CA ASN A 129 5.66 -3.70 -8.13
C ASN A 129 6.04 -4.53 -6.91
N ASP A 130 6.05 -5.84 -7.06
CA ASP A 130 6.75 -6.75 -6.15
C ASP A 130 7.31 -7.93 -6.95
N LEU A 131 8.58 -8.23 -6.78
CA LEU A 131 9.25 -9.31 -7.52
C LEU A 131 8.58 -10.67 -7.28
N SER A 132 8.02 -10.89 -6.08
CA SER A 132 7.26 -12.09 -5.75
C SER A 132 5.82 -11.99 -6.26
N LYS A 133 5.47 -12.82 -7.25
CA LYS A 133 4.11 -12.88 -7.80
C LYS A 133 3.03 -13.20 -6.75
N SER A 134 3.35 -14.03 -5.76
CA SER A 134 2.43 -14.33 -4.66
C SER A 134 2.17 -13.09 -3.80
N ARG A 135 3.19 -12.32 -3.46
CA ARG A 135 3.06 -11.06 -2.74
C ARG A 135 2.35 -9.99 -3.58
N ALA A 136 2.66 -9.89 -4.87
CA ALA A 136 1.97 -8.97 -5.79
C ALA A 136 0.46 -9.27 -5.91
N ASN A 137 0.04 -10.54 -5.80
CA ASN A 137 -1.38 -10.89 -5.73
C ASN A 137 -2.05 -10.42 -4.42
N ILE A 138 -1.34 -10.43 -3.30
CA ILE A 138 -1.84 -9.86 -2.03
C ILE A 138 -1.99 -8.34 -2.15
N LEU A 139 -1.00 -7.66 -2.72
CA LEU A 139 -1.05 -6.23 -3.05
C LEU A 139 -2.28 -5.92 -3.92
N LEU A 140 -2.49 -6.69 -4.99
CA LEU A 140 -3.63 -6.52 -5.89
C LEU A 140 -4.97 -6.64 -5.15
N SER A 141 -5.13 -7.65 -4.30
CA SER A 141 -6.33 -7.84 -3.48
C SER A 141 -6.61 -6.64 -2.56
N ASN A 142 -5.57 -6.08 -1.94
CA ASN A 142 -5.68 -4.89 -1.10
C ASN A 142 -6.05 -3.64 -1.91
N ILE A 143 -5.48 -3.45 -3.09
CA ILE A 143 -5.81 -2.36 -4.01
C ILE A 143 -7.29 -2.40 -4.40
N GLU A 144 -7.81 -3.58 -4.79
CA GLU A 144 -9.23 -3.75 -5.10
C GLU A 144 -10.13 -3.47 -3.90
N ARG A 145 -9.80 -4.04 -2.74
CA ARG A 145 -10.56 -3.89 -1.50
C ARG A 145 -10.69 -2.43 -1.07
N LEU A 146 -9.62 -1.66 -1.17
CA LEU A 146 -9.62 -0.23 -0.80
C LEU A 146 -10.24 0.68 -1.90
N GLY A 147 -10.50 0.16 -3.10
CA GLY A 147 -11.02 0.94 -4.22
C GLY A 147 -9.98 1.91 -4.79
N ILE A 148 -8.75 1.45 -4.95
CA ILE A 148 -7.68 2.23 -5.58
C ILE A 148 -7.78 2.08 -7.10
N SER A 149 -7.95 3.19 -7.82
CA SER A 149 -8.22 3.20 -9.26
C SER A 149 -7.06 3.66 -10.13
N ASN A 150 -6.05 4.32 -9.55
CA ASN A 150 -4.92 4.93 -10.27
C ASN A 150 -3.64 4.07 -10.24
N SER A 151 -3.75 2.77 -9.97
CA SER A 151 -2.59 1.89 -9.84
C SER A 151 -2.50 0.83 -10.93
N VAL A 152 -1.27 0.55 -11.35
CA VAL A 152 -0.86 -0.60 -12.18
C VAL A 152 -0.07 -1.54 -11.29
N VAL A 153 -0.49 -2.81 -11.21
CA VAL A 153 0.21 -3.83 -10.39
C VAL A 153 1.04 -4.72 -11.28
N THR A 154 2.31 -4.85 -10.94
CA THR A 154 3.28 -5.66 -11.68
C THR A 154 4.02 -6.64 -10.78
N SER A 155 4.66 -7.63 -11.40
CA SER A 155 5.59 -8.55 -10.75
C SER A 155 6.77 -8.76 -11.68
N TYR A 156 7.62 -7.72 -11.77
CA TYR A 156 8.76 -7.70 -12.69
C TYR A 156 10.07 -7.54 -11.95
N ASP A 157 11.13 -8.08 -12.54
CA ASP A 157 12.47 -7.59 -12.26
C ASP A 157 12.67 -6.25 -13.01
N PHE A 158 12.61 -5.15 -12.28
CA PHE A 158 12.77 -3.80 -12.86
C PHE A 158 14.15 -3.56 -13.48
N LYS A 159 15.14 -4.41 -13.22
CA LYS A 159 16.43 -4.36 -13.93
C LYS A 159 16.25 -4.52 -15.45
N GLU A 160 15.22 -5.27 -15.88
CA GLU A 160 14.90 -5.45 -17.31
C GLU A 160 14.22 -4.24 -17.95
N PHE A 161 13.54 -3.41 -17.15
CA PHE A 161 12.70 -2.31 -17.64
C PHE A 161 13.18 -0.92 -17.20
N SER A 162 14.20 -0.82 -16.37
CA SER A 162 14.66 0.47 -15.83
C SER A 162 15.04 1.49 -16.89
N GLN A 163 15.59 1.04 -18.02
CA GLN A 163 15.96 1.88 -19.15
C GLN A 163 14.74 2.54 -19.83
N ASP A 164 13.60 1.86 -19.86
CA ASP A 164 12.35 2.39 -20.42
C ASP A 164 11.72 3.48 -19.54
N PHE A 165 12.19 3.60 -18.29
CA PHE A 165 11.66 4.54 -17.30
C PHE A 165 12.68 5.60 -16.85
N LEU A 166 13.78 5.82 -17.55
CA LEU A 166 14.75 6.84 -17.19
C LEU A 166 14.09 8.23 -17.08
N GLY A 167 14.23 8.87 -15.91
CA GLY A 167 13.64 10.19 -15.66
C GLY A 167 12.11 10.23 -15.77
N PHE A 168 11.41 9.12 -15.48
CA PHE A 168 9.96 9.03 -15.70
C PHE A 168 9.13 9.37 -14.45
N PHE A 169 9.58 9.03 -13.27
CA PHE A 169 8.80 9.15 -12.03
C PHE A 169 9.04 10.48 -11.32
N ASP A 170 7.95 11.11 -10.88
CA ASP A 170 7.98 12.30 -10.02
C ASP A 170 8.34 11.90 -8.58
N LYS A 171 7.87 10.73 -8.14
CA LYS A 171 8.10 10.16 -6.80
C LYS A 171 8.45 8.68 -6.89
N ILE A 172 9.35 8.21 -6.03
CA ILE A 172 9.67 6.78 -5.90
C ILE A 172 9.62 6.38 -4.41
N ILE A 173 8.97 5.27 -4.13
CA ILE A 173 9.06 4.55 -2.85
C ILE A 173 9.98 3.37 -3.07
N LEU A 174 11.08 3.34 -2.34
CA LEU A 174 11.98 2.20 -2.25
C LEU A 174 12.00 1.69 -0.80
N ASP A 175 10.94 0.94 -0.43
CA ASP A 175 10.92 0.18 0.81
C ASP A 175 11.70 -1.11 0.57
N ALA A 176 13.00 -1.04 0.76
CA ALA A 176 13.93 -2.02 0.24
C ALA A 176 13.88 -3.36 0.99
N PRO A 177 14.08 -4.50 0.31
CA PRO A 177 14.27 -5.77 1.00
C PRO A 177 15.46 -5.65 1.96
N CYS A 178 15.27 -6.09 3.21
CA CYS A 178 16.23 -5.88 4.28
C CYS A 178 16.33 -7.11 5.20
N SER A 179 17.27 -7.08 6.15
CA SER A 179 17.47 -8.14 7.14
C SER A 179 16.32 -8.28 8.16
N GLY A 180 15.46 -7.25 8.25
CA GLY A 180 14.21 -7.30 9.01
C GLY A 180 14.35 -7.22 10.51
N SER A 181 15.42 -6.64 11.06
CA SER A 181 15.62 -6.51 12.51
C SER A 181 14.50 -5.70 13.19
N GLY A 182 13.86 -4.76 12.49
CA GLY A 182 12.66 -4.08 12.95
C GLY A 182 11.41 -4.97 13.10
N MET A 183 11.49 -6.25 12.78
CA MET A 183 10.39 -7.21 12.94
C MET A 183 10.61 -8.17 14.12
N PHE A 184 11.69 -8.03 14.89
CA PHE A 184 12.04 -8.96 15.98
C PHE A 184 10.97 -9.06 17.06
N ARG A 185 10.23 -7.98 17.31
CA ARG A 185 9.10 -7.98 18.24
C ARG A 185 7.89 -8.77 17.74
N LYS A 186 7.72 -8.88 16.42
CA LYS A 186 6.60 -9.60 15.79
C LYS A 186 6.88 -11.08 15.57
N SER A 187 8.14 -11.46 15.39
CA SER A 187 8.52 -12.81 15.00
C SER A 187 9.85 -13.22 15.64
N GLU A 188 9.76 -14.15 16.57
CA GLU A 188 10.93 -14.80 17.16
C GLU A 188 11.76 -15.55 16.10
N GLU A 189 11.08 -16.09 15.06
CA GLU A 189 11.73 -16.73 13.93
C GLU A 189 12.65 -15.75 13.18
N MET A 190 12.19 -14.53 12.91
CA MET A 190 13.02 -13.50 12.25
C MET A 190 14.23 -13.11 13.09
N LYS A 191 14.07 -13.07 14.41
CA LYS A 191 15.19 -12.80 15.33
C LYS A 191 16.23 -13.92 15.29
N ASN A 192 15.78 -15.18 15.28
CA ASN A 192 16.67 -16.35 15.22
C ASN A 192 17.35 -16.48 13.84
N ASP A 193 16.69 -16.02 12.80
CA ASP A 193 17.12 -16.08 11.40
C ASP A 193 18.07 -14.92 11.03
N TRP A 194 18.22 -13.91 11.90
CA TRP A 194 19.08 -12.76 11.62
C TRP A 194 20.56 -13.16 11.66
N THR A 195 21.31 -12.78 10.63
CA THR A 195 22.76 -12.94 10.58
C THR A 195 23.40 -11.72 9.94
N TYR A 196 24.64 -11.42 10.31
CA TYR A 196 25.39 -10.33 9.69
C TYR A 196 25.62 -10.55 8.18
N GLU A 197 25.74 -11.79 7.74
CA GLU A 197 25.84 -12.13 6.32
C GLU A 197 24.58 -11.73 5.54
N LYS A 198 23.39 -11.91 6.14
CA LYS A 198 22.11 -11.42 5.54
C LYS A 198 22.11 -9.91 5.44
N VAL A 199 22.61 -9.19 6.44
CA VAL A 199 22.75 -7.73 6.40
C VAL A 199 23.60 -7.31 5.20
N LEU A 200 24.79 -7.87 5.05
CA LEU A 200 25.71 -7.53 3.96
C LEU A 200 25.13 -7.87 2.57
N LYS A 201 24.46 -9.02 2.45
CA LYS A 201 23.78 -9.43 1.21
C LYS A 201 22.68 -8.45 0.83
N ASN A 202 21.83 -8.06 1.77
CA ASN A 202 20.76 -7.12 1.51
C ASN A 202 21.31 -5.71 1.21
N ALA A 203 22.32 -5.26 1.93
CA ALA A 203 22.99 -3.98 1.67
C ALA A 203 23.54 -3.90 0.23
N ALA A 204 24.12 -5.00 -0.29
CA ALA A 204 24.57 -5.05 -1.67
C ALA A 204 23.40 -4.89 -2.67
N ILE A 205 22.28 -5.58 -2.44
CA ILE A 205 21.08 -5.46 -3.26
C ILE A 205 20.51 -4.03 -3.19
N GLN A 206 20.45 -3.46 -1.99
CA GLN A 206 19.91 -2.11 -1.77
C GLN A 206 20.76 -1.04 -2.49
N LYS A 207 22.10 -1.18 -2.48
CA LYS A 207 23.02 -0.31 -3.21
C LYS A 207 22.78 -0.33 -4.72
N GLU A 208 22.44 -1.48 -5.31
CA GLU A 208 22.04 -1.56 -6.71
C GLU A 208 20.65 -0.94 -6.96
N LEU A 209 19.67 -1.28 -6.13
CA LEU A 209 18.30 -0.80 -6.29
C LEU A 209 18.19 0.71 -6.15
N ILE A 210 18.90 1.33 -5.21
CA ILE A 210 18.82 2.78 -5.00
C ILE A 210 19.38 3.57 -6.17
N LEU A 211 20.46 3.12 -6.80
CA LEU A 211 21.02 3.74 -8.02
C LEU A 211 20.06 3.57 -9.21
N MET A 212 19.47 2.39 -9.37
CA MET A 212 18.47 2.14 -10.41
C MET A 212 17.25 3.04 -10.22
N CYS A 213 16.71 3.14 -9.01
CA CYS A 213 15.60 4.04 -8.70
C CYS A 213 15.95 5.49 -8.98
N TYR A 214 17.16 5.93 -8.59
CA TYR A 214 17.61 7.29 -8.84
C TYR A 214 17.69 7.61 -10.34
N SER A 215 18.09 6.66 -11.18
CA SER A 215 18.10 6.86 -12.64
C SER A 215 16.70 7.07 -13.23
N MET A 216 15.70 6.39 -12.66
CA MET A 216 14.29 6.48 -13.07
C MET A 216 13.58 7.74 -12.51
N LEU A 217 14.17 8.41 -11.51
CA LEU A 217 13.63 9.61 -10.92
C LEU A 217 13.83 10.81 -11.86
N LYS A 218 12.80 11.63 -12.04
CA LYS A 218 12.90 12.92 -12.76
C LYS A 218 13.82 13.90 -12.04
N GLU A 219 14.33 14.85 -12.77
CA GLU A 219 14.90 16.08 -12.20
C GLU A 219 13.84 16.81 -11.37
N GLY A 220 14.19 17.25 -10.17
CA GLY A 220 13.27 17.80 -9.18
C GLY A 220 12.39 16.75 -8.46
N GLY A 221 12.47 15.47 -8.85
CA GLY A 221 11.73 14.40 -8.23
C GLY A 221 12.29 14.00 -6.84
N THR A 222 11.48 13.30 -6.04
CA THR A 222 11.86 12.84 -4.70
C THR A 222 11.68 11.33 -4.57
N MET A 223 12.66 10.66 -3.96
CA MET A 223 12.60 9.25 -3.58
C MET A 223 12.58 9.13 -2.05
N GLY A 224 11.65 8.33 -1.53
CA GLY A 224 11.67 7.86 -0.15
C GLY A 224 12.35 6.49 -0.09
N TYR A 225 13.55 6.43 0.48
CA TYR A 225 14.22 5.19 0.82
C TYR A 225 13.87 4.78 2.24
N SER A 226 13.53 3.52 2.44
CA SER A 226 13.22 2.99 3.76
C SER A 226 13.60 1.52 3.90
N THR A 227 13.91 1.11 5.11
CA THR A 227 14.08 -0.28 5.52
C THR A 227 13.41 -0.53 6.87
N CYS A 228 13.10 -1.79 7.17
CA CYS A 228 12.80 -2.22 8.53
C CYS A 228 14.05 -2.83 9.21
N SER A 229 15.23 -2.28 8.95
CA SER A 229 16.50 -2.67 9.57
C SER A 229 16.97 -1.63 10.59
N TYR A 230 17.84 -2.05 11.49
CA TYR A 230 18.60 -1.17 12.38
C TYR A 230 20.09 -1.18 12.02
N SER A 231 20.45 -1.82 10.91
CA SER A 231 21.83 -2.01 10.50
C SER A 231 22.30 -0.85 9.63
N PHE A 232 23.34 -0.20 10.05
CA PHE A 232 23.93 0.94 9.36
C PHE A 232 24.34 0.64 7.92
N GLU A 233 24.75 -0.61 7.66
CA GLU A 233 25.10 -1.11 6.33
C GLU A 233 23.91 -1.10 5.35
N GLU A 234 22.68 -1.31 5.87
CA GLU A 234 21.44 -1.30 5.09
C GLU A 234 20.79 0.09 5.04
N ASP A 235 21.23 1.01 5.86
CA ASP A 235 20.65 2.34 6.05
C ASP A 235 21.63 3.42 5.56
N GLU A 236 22.52 3.93 6.43
CA GLU A 236 23.41 5.05 6.13
C GLU A 236 24.47 4.74 5.05
N GLU A 237 24.99 3.51 5.00
CA GLU A 237 25.97 3.16 3.96
C GLU A 237 25.34 3.06 2.57
N VAL A 238 24.06 2.72 2.47
CA VAL A 238 23.33 2.75 1.19
C VAL A 238 23.15 4.19 0.73
N ILE A 239 22.83 5.09 1.65
CA ILE A 239 22.75 6.53 1.36
C ILE A 239 24.11 7.09 0.95
N GLU A 240 25.18 6.74 1.67
CA GLU A 240 26.54 7.13 1.33
C GLU A 240 26.95 6.67 -0.07
N HIS A 241 26.60 5.41 -0.41
CA HIS A 241 26.85 4.86 -1.73
C HIS A 241 26.15 5.66 -2.83
N LEU A 242 24.87 6.03 -2.63
CA LEU A 242 24.13 6.86 -3.57
C LEU A 242 24.78 8.25 -3.75
N LEU A 243 25.06 8.94 -2.64
CA LEU A 243 25.64 10.29 -2.65
C LEU A 243 27.03 10.31 -3.27
N GLY A 244 27.82 9.25 -3.09
CA GLY A 244 29.16 9.11 -3.69
C GLY A 244 29.16 8.83 -5.21
N ASN A 245 28.04 8.32 -5.75
CA ASN A 245 27.92 7.93 -7.18
C ASN A 245 26.99 8.83 -7.99
N THR A 246 26.33 9.81 -7.37
CA THR A 246 25.34 10.67 -8.03
C THR A 246 25.40 12.10 -7.50
N ASN A 247 24.60 12.99 -8.09
CA ASN A 247 24.39 14.35 -7.61
C ASN A 247 23.17 14.46 -6.66
N ALA A 248 22.70 13.36 -6.09
CA ALA A 248 21.57 13.32 -5.17
C ALA A 248 21.79 14.22 -3.94
N LYS A 249 20.70 14.75 -3.39
CA LYS A 249 20.71 15.53 -2.14
C LYS A 249 19.71 14.90 -1.15
N LEU A 250 20.05 14.94 0.12
CA LEU A 250 19.09 14.59 1.19
C LEU A 250 18.19 15.77 1.48
N GLU A 251 16.90 15.50 1.65
CA GLU A 251 15.93 16.44 2.19
C GLU A 251 15.80 16.24 3.71
N ASN A 252 15.72 17.32 4.44
CA ASN A 252 15.53 17.24 5.89
C ASN A 252 14.11 16.77 6.22
N ILE A 253 13.99 15.64 6.90
CA ILE A 253 12.72 15.20 7.48
C ILE A 253 12.40 16.12 8.67
N PRO A 254 11.19 16.75 8.73
CA PRO A 254 10.79 17.58 9.85
C PRO A 254 10.89 16.84 11.19
N SER A 255 11.35 17.52 12.24
CA SER A 255 11.48 16.92 13.56
C SER A 255 10.12 16.61 14.18
N PHE A 256 10.03 15.46 14.84
CA PHE A 256 8.84 15.02 15.59
C PHE A 256 9.27 14.22 16.83
N ASN A 257 8.36 14.00 17.75
CA ASN A 257 8.64 13.26 18.97
C ASN A 257 8.87 11.76 18.68
N GLY A 258 9.93 11.20 19.25
CA GLY A 258 10.27 9.78 19.12
C GLY A 258 11.19 9.42 17.93
N GLU A 259 11.66 10.42 17.18
CA GLU A 259 12.69 10.21 16.18
C GLU A 259 14.07 9.98 16.82
N PHE A 260 14.90 9.20 16.14
CA PHE A 260 16.33 9.11 16.42
C PHE A 260 17.10 9.48 15.16
N ARG A 261 18.10 10.34 15.30
CA ARG A 261 18.96 10.77 14.19
C ARG A 261 20.40 10.33 14.42
N SER A 262 20.97 9.69 13.41
CA SER A 262 22.40 9.34 13.48
C SER A 262 23.28 10.61 13.40
N ALA A 263 24.49 10.50 13.91
CA ALA A 263 25.45 11.60 13.81
C ALA A 263 25.91 11.86 12.37
N LYS A 264 25.81 10.85 11.50
CA LYS A 264 26.30 10.91 10.12
C LYS A 264 25.38 11.69 9.18
N TYR A 265 24.06 11.40 9.25
CA TYR A 265 23.05 12.04 8.41
C TYR A 265 21.89 12.52 9.28
N LYS A 266 21.89 13.81 9.62
CA LYS A 266 20.85 14.44 10.46
C LYS A 266 19.53 14.65 9.70
N GLU A 267 19.57 14.57 8.39
CA GLU A 267 18.41 14.69 7.50
C GLU A 267 17.51 13.45 7.56
N THR A 268 18.08 12.29 7.90
CA THR A 268 17.37 11.00 7.94
C THR A 268 16.91 10.67 9.36
N VAL A 269 16.03 9.70 9.49
CA VAL A 269 15.49 9.29 10.80
C VAL A 269 15.47 7.78 10.95
N HIS A 270 15.78 7.31 12.16
CA HIS A 270 15.46 5.99 12.66
C HIS A 270 14.27 6.07 13.61
N LEU A 271 13.41 5.10 13.55
CA LEU A 271 12.24 4.94 14.40
C LEU A 271 12.42 3.70 15.25
N PHE A 272 13.14 3.84 16.35
CA PHE A 272 13.37 2.72 17.27
C PHE A 272 12.14 2.52 18.17
N PRO A 273 11.71 1.26 18.43
CA PRO A 273 10.57 0.98 19.30
C PRO A 273 10.79 1.38 20.77
N SER A 274 12.00 1.74 21.15
CA SER A 274 12.33 2.36 22.44
C SER A 274 11.92 3.85 22.53
N HIS A 275 11.69 4.51 21.41
CA HIS A 275 11.38 5.93 21.32
C HIS A 275 10.07 6.24 20.62
N PHE A 276 9.65 5.38 19.69
CA PHE A 276 8.47 5.56 18.85
C PHE A 276 7.51 4.37 18.98
N ASP A 277 6.20 4.64 18.98
CA ASP A 277 5.17 3.60 19.02
C ASP A 277 5.06 2.86 17.67
N GLY A 278 6.09 2.12 17.30
CA GLY A 278 6.20 1.33 16.06
C GLY A 278 7.20 0.19 16.21
N GLU A 279 7.35 -0.62 15.16
CA GLU A 279 8.30 -1.74 15.17
C GLU A 279 9.71 -1.32 14.81
N GLY A 280 9.83 -0.33 13.96
CA GLY A 280 11.11 0.25 13.56
C GLY A 280 11.25 0.41 12.06
N HIS A 281 11.71 1.59 11.67
CA HIS A 281 12.03 1.92 10.27
C HIS A 281 13.19 2.90 10.22
N TYR A 282 13.97 2.81 9.14
CA TYR A 282 14.83 3.89 8.68
C TYR A 282 14.15 4.62 7.52
N ILE A 283 14.28 5.94 7.46
CA ILE A 283 13.70 6.77 6.40
C ILE A 283 14.70 7.84 5.97
N ALA A 284 14.94 7.91 4.67
CA ALA A 284 15.66 9.00 3.99
C ALA A 284 14.84 9.54 2.83
N LEU A 285 14.76 10.86 2.72
CA LEU A 285 14.20 11.53 1.55
C LEU A 285 15.34 12.04 0.68
N ILE A 286 15.30 11.68 -0.59
CA ILE A 286 16.37 11.93 -1.57
C ILE A 286 15.79 12.69 -2.75
N THR A 287 16.36 13.85 -3.06
CA THR A 287 15.95 14.66 -4.22
C THR A 287 16.99 14.59 -5.32
N LYS A 288 16.53 14.44 -6.54
CA LYS A 288 17.33 14.65 -7.74
C LYS A 288 17.30 16.14 -8.10
N PRO A 289 18.45 16.84 -8.13
CA PRO A 289 18.47 18.27 -8.45
C PRO A 289 17.82 18.58 -9.79
N GLY A 290 17.13 19.72 -9.89
CA GLY A 290 16.42 20.18 -11.07
C GLY A 290 15.04 20.75 -10.74
N GLU A 291 14.27 21.11 -11.76
CA GLU A 291 12.90 21.59 -11.62
C GLU A 291 11.91 20.50 -12.01
N LEU A 292 10.99 20.17 -11.10
CA LEU A 292 9.95 19.19 -11.36
C LEU A 292 8.88 19.76 -12.29
N GLN A 293 8.80 19.21 -13.49
CA GLN A 293 7.70 19.48 -14.41
C GLN A 293 6.56 18.48 -14.14
N CYS A 294 5.52 18.93 -13.42
CA CYS A 294 4.36 18.10 -13.14
C CYS A 294 3.49 17.93 -14.38
N ASN A 295 3.19 16.70 -14.76
CA ASN A 295 2.21 16.36 -15.76
C ASN A 295 0.90 15.99 -15.06
N ASN A 296 -0.18 16.74 -15.29
CA ASN A 296 -1.51 16.37 -14.81
C ASN A 296 -2.04 15.16 -15.62
N LEU A 297 -1.77 13.96 -15.12
CA LEU A 297 -2.24 12.74 -15.77
C LEU A 297 -3.69 12.45 -15.38
N LYS A 298 -4.54 12.33 -16.39
CA LYS A 298 -5.91 11.82 -16.23
C LYS A 298 -6.00 10.42 -16.84
N PRO A 299 -6.70 9.47 -16.20
CA PRO A 299 -6.94 8.14 -16.80
C PRO A 299 -7.93 8.30 -17.96
N THR A 300 -7.46 8.17 -19.19
CA THR A 300 -8.26 8.41 -20.39
C THR A 300 -8.30 7.24 -21.35
N ASN A 301 -7.29 6.35 -21.33
CA ASN A 301 -7.23 5.21 -22.24
C ASN A 301 -7.95 3.97 -21.71
N VAL A 302 -8.66 3.30 -22.61
CA VAL A 302 -9.33 2.02 -22.36
C VAL A 302 -8.57 0.92 -23.09
N LEU A 303 -7.94 0.03 -22.31
CA LEU A 303 -7.32 -1.17 -22.85
C LEU A 303 -8.29 -2.35 -22.81
N ARG A 304 -8.28 -3.15 -23.87
CA ARG A 304 -9.06 -4.38 -24.00
C ARG A 304 -8.10 -5.58 -24.12
N PHE A 305 -8.27 -6.53 -23.21
CA PHE A 305 -7.60 -7.82 -23.28
C PHE A 305 -8.64 -8.90 -23.59
N ALA A 306 -8.48 -9.60 -24.74
CA ALA A 306 -9.31 -10.76 -25.06
C ALA A 306 -8.73 -11.99 -24.37
N GLN A 307 -9.56 -12.69 -23.60
CA GLN A 307 -9.20 -13.99 -23.00
C GLN A 307 -10.15 -15.07 -23.53
N GLY A 308 -9.62 -16.28 -23.73
CA GLY A 308 -10.41 -17.47 -24.05
C GLY A 308 -10.13 -18.07 -25.41
N LYS A 309 -9.92 -19.39 -25.42
CA LYS A 309 -9.94 -20.25 -26.62
C LYS A 309 -11.27 -20.98 -26.64
N GLY A 310 -12.06 -20.81 -27.70
CA GLY A 310 -13.30 -21.57 -27.91
C GLY A 310 -14.57 -20.76 -28.02
N LYS A 311 -15.74 -21.40 -27.76
CA LYS A 311 -17.09 -20.85 -27.91
C LYS A 311 -17.40 -19.61 -27.03
N TYR A 312 -16.65 -19.39 -25.94
CA TYR A 312 -16.84 -18.27 -25.00
C TYR A 312 -15.72 -17.26 -25.19
N LYS A 313 -16.05 -16.12 -25.83
CA LYS A 313 -15.15 -14.96 -25.92
C LYS A 313 -15.36 -14.08 -24.70
N GLU A 314 -14.36 -14.03 -23.83
CA GLU A 314 -14.32 -13.10 -22.71
C GLU A 314 -13.36 -11.96 -23.03
N SER A 315 -13.75 -10.73 -22.69
CA SER A 315 -12.91 -9.55 -22.83
C SER A 315 -12.92 -8.76 -21.53
N HIS A 316 -11.72 -8.43 -21.06
CA HIS A 316 -11.49 -7.61 -19.89
C HIS A 316 -11.11 -6.20 -20.32
N PHE A 317 -11.68 -5.18 -19.68
CA PHE A 317 -11.46 -3.79 -20.01
C PHE A 317 -10.87 -3.06 -18.80
N PHE A 318 -9.81 -2.30 -19.03
CA PHE A 318 -9.09 -1.54 -18.01
C PHE A 318 -9.01 -0.08 -18.41
N LYS A 319 -9.18 0.83 -17.42
CA LYS A 319 -8.84 2.24 -17.57
C LYS A 319 -7.41 2.45 -17.12
N VAL A 320 -6.60 3.05 -17.97
CA VAL A 320 -5.17 3.30 -17.72
C VAL A 320 -4.85 4.75 -18.08
N PRO A 321 -3.81 5.36 -17.47
CA PRO A 321 -3.31 6.67 -17.89
C PRO A 321 -2.74 6.65 -19.32
N ASP A 322 -2.84 7.77 -20.05
CA ASP A 322 -2.48 7.91 -21.47
C ASP A 322 -1.00 7.65 -21.82
N THR A 323 -0.12 7.61 -20.85
CA THR A 323 1.33 7.67 -21.06
C THR A 323 2.03 6.30 -21.06
N PHE A 324 1.27 5.19 -21.13
CA PHE A 324 1.87 3.86 -21.10
C PHE A 324 2.17 3.28 -22.47
N ASP A 325 3.42 2.79 -22.64
CA ASP A 325 3.75 1.86 -23.71
C ASP A 325 2.98 0.55 -23.51
N ASN A 326 2.28 0.11 -24.55
CA ASN A 326 1.52 -1.14 -24.57
C ASN A 326 2.40 -2.37 -24.23
N LYS A 327 3.71 -2.32 -24.48
CA LYS A 327 4.64 -3.40 -24.18
C LYS A 327 4.72 -3.71 -22.69
N PHE A 328 4.86 -2.68 -21.83
CA PHE A 328 4.93 -2.83 -20.38
C PHE A 328 3.58 -3.31 -19.79
N ILE A 329 2.48 -2.71 -20.24
CA ILE A 329 1.13 -3.01 -19.75
C ILE A 329 0.71 -4.45 -20.05
N ASN A 330 1.09 -5.00 -21.20
CA ASN A 330 0.71 -6.35 -21.62
C ASN A 330 1.19 -7.45 -20.66
N HIS A 331 2.19 -7.16 -19.85
CA HIS A 331 2.74 -8.07 -18.85
C HIS A 331 2.27 -7.78 -17.42
N ALA A 332 1.56 -6.65 -17.17
CA ALA A 332 1.09 -6.31 -15.84
C ALA A 332 0.08 -7.34 -15.30
N LEU A 333 0.12 -7.63 -14.00
CA LEU A 333 -0.90 -8.44 -13.31
C LEU A 333 -2.24 -7.71 -13.31
N ARG A 334 -2.20 -6.39 -13.18
CA ARG A 334 -3.34 -5.49 -13.27
C ARG A 334 -2.92 -4.19 -13.94
N PRO A 335 -3.32 -3.96 -15.21
CA PRO A 335 -2.88 -2.79 -15.99
C PRO A 335 -3.60 -1.48 -15.64
N GLY A 336 -4.38 -1.43 -14.58
CA GLY A 336 -5.12 -0.27 -14.14
C GLY A 336 -6.45 -0.63 -13.51
N LEU A 337 -7.43 0.31 -13.52
CA LEU A 337 -8.77 0.04 -13.03
C LEU A 337 -9.49 -0.99 -13.91
N PHE A 338 -9.70 -2.18 -13.38
CA PHE A 338 -10.52 -3.21 -14.01
C PHE A 338 -12.00 -2.83 -13.91
N TYR A 339 -12.58 -2.32 -14.98
CA TYR A 339 -13.90 -1.70 -14.87
C TYR A 339 -15.03 -2.49 -15.53
N LYS A 340 -14.74 -3.33 -16.54
CA LYS A 340 -15.79 -4.04 -17.29
C LYS A 340 -15.31 -5.40 -17.80
N ILE A 341 -16.24 -6.36 -17.81
CA ILE A 341 -16.10 -7.65 -18.48
C ILE A 341 -17.16 -7.75 -19.56
N ALA A 342 -16.83 -8.27 -20.73
CA ALA A 342 -17.79 -8.66 -21.75
C ALA A 342 -17.69 -10.16 -22.03
N ILE A 343 -18.79 -10.89 -21.87
CA ILE A 343 -18.91 -12.32 -22.16
C ILE A 343 -19.96 -12.48 -23.25
N ASN A 344 -19.57 -12.97 -24.42
CA ASN A 344 -20.46 -13.14 -25.57
C ASN A 344 -21.29 -11.86 -25.86
N SER A 345 -20.62 -10.71 -25.88
CA SER A 345 -21.22 -9.37 -26.10
C SER A 345 -22.13 -8.85 -24.97
N LYS A 346 -22.33 -9.59 -23.88
CA LYS A 346 -23.00 -9.08 -22.68
C LYS A 346 -22.00 -8.44 -21.75
N GLU A 347 -22.18 -7.16 -21.47
CA GLU A 347 -21.30 -6.39 -20.61
C GLU A 347 -21.79 -6.42 -19.16
N MET A 348 -20.82 -6.49 -18.23
CA MET A 348 -21.08 -6.44 -16.79
C MET A 348 -19.99 -5.63 -16.07
N PRO A 349 -20.34 -4.92 -14.98
CA PRO A 349 -19.34 -4.25 -14.15
C PRO A 349 -18.44 -5.26 -13.45
N THR A 350 -17.31 -4.80 -12.92
CA THR A 350 -16.43 -5.62 -12.10
C THR A 350 -16.60 -5.32 -10.62
N HIS A 351 -16.12 -6.21 -9.78
CA HIS A 351 -16.06 -5.96 -8.34
C HIS A 351 -15.14 -4.77 -8.02
N HIS A 352 -13.99 -4.66 -8.70
CA HIS A 352 -13.07 -3.53 -8.52
C HIS A 352 -13.75 -2.19 -8.84
N LEU A 353 -14.43 -2.09 -9.99
CA LEU A 353 -15.17 -0.87 -10.33
C LEU A 353 -16.19 -0.50 -9.24
N SER A 354 -16.96 -1.48 -8.77
CA SER A 354 -17.98 -1.23 -7.74
C SER A 354 -17.38 -0.66 -6.44
N ARG A 355 -16.14 -1.02 -6.14
CA ARG A 355 -15.41 -0.52 -4.94
C ARG A 355 -14.90 0.92 -5.10
N CYS A 356 -14.74 1.38 -6.34
CA CYS A 356 -14.25 2.73 -6.69
C CYS A 356 -15.37 3.75 -6.91
N GLU A 357 -16.59 3.29 -7.23
CA GLU A 357 -17.72 4.16 -7.57
C GLU A 357 -18.34 4.83 -6.33
N ASP A 358 -18.98 5.99 -6.56
CA ASP A 358 -19.76 6.68 -5.54
C ASP A 358 -20.97 5.84 -5.10
N ALA A 359 -21.17 5.71 -3.80
CA ALA A 359 -22.26 4.94 -3.22
C ALA A 359 -23.63 5.68 -3.22
N SER A 360 -23.70 6.94 -3.63
CA SER A 360 -24.93 7.74 -3.61
C SER A 360 -26.06 7.14 -4.44
N LYS A 361 -25.73 6.46 -5.55
CA LYS A 361 -26.67 5.79 -6.46
C LYS A 361 -26.84 4.31 -6.21
N SER A 362 -26.23 3.77 -5.16
CA SER A 362 -26.28 2.34 -4.87
C SER A 362 -27.51 1.95 -4.06
N ILE A 363 -27.96 0.71 -4.19
CA ILE A 363 -29.00 0.14 -3.34
C ILE A 363 -28.40 0.03 -1.91
N LYS A 364 -29.00 0.76 -0.98
CA LYS A 364 -28.58 0.73 0.44
C LYS A 364 -29.08 -0.57 1.08
N LEU A 365 -28.16 -1.34 1.67
CA LEU A 365 -28.48 -2.56 2.39
C LEU A 365 -28.55 -2.30 3.90
N THR A 366 -29.43 -3.03 4.59
CA THR A 366 -29.41 -3.12 6.06
C THR A 366 -28.22 -3.98 6.52
N LYS A 367 -27.98 -4.08 7.82
CA LYS A 367 -26.97 -4.99 8.38
C LYS A 367 -27.26 -6.44 7.97
N GLU A 368 -28.49 -6.90 8.15
CA GLU A 368 -28.93 -8.26 7.84
C GLU A 368 -28.81 -8.58 6.33
N GLU A 369 -29.21 -7.63 5.47
CA GLU A 369 -29.05 -7.76 4.01
C GLU A 369 -27.55 -7.80 3.62
N THR A 370 -26.71 -7.02 4.30
CA THR A 370 -25.26 -7.04 4.08
C THR A 370 -24.64 -8.36 4.43
N VAL A 371 -25.00 -8.95 5.58
CA VAL A 371 -24.56 -10.29 5.97
C VAL A 371 -24.93 -11.32 4.89
N LYS A 372 -26.18 -11.34 4.43
CA LYS A 372 -26.64 -12.22 3.35
C LYS A 372 -25.83 -12.01 2.07
N TYR A 373 -25.62 -10.74 1.69
CA TYR A 373 -24.86 -10.39 0.50
C TYR A 373 -23.41 -10.90 0.58
N LEU A 374 -22.71 -10.67 1.69
CA LEU A 374 -21.33 -11.12 1.90
C LEU A 374 -21.19 -12.65 1.94
N ARG A 375 -22.25 -13.38 2.29
CA ARG A 375 -22.33 -14.84 2.21
C ARG A 375 -22.60 -15.34 0.78
N GLY A 376 -22.93 -14.45 -0.16
CA GLY A 376 -23.24 -14.80 -1.53
C GLY A 376 -24.71 -15.18 -1.76
N GLU A 377 -25.60 -14.89 -0.79
CA GLU A 377 -27.04 -15.15 -0.89
C GLU A 377 -27.73 -14.13 -1.80
N THR A 378 -28.85 -14.52 -2.39
CA THR A 378 -29.74 -13.61 -3.11
C THR A 378 -30.53 -12.74 -2.13
N LEU A 379 -30.90 -11.53 -2.56
CA LEU A 379 -31.73 -10.63 -1.78
C LEU A 379 -33.03 -10.34 -2.54
N ASN A 380 -34.09 -10.00 -1.82
CA ASN A 380 -35.35 -9.53 -2.40
C ASN A 380 -35.53 -8.05 -2.07
N LYS A 381 -35.48 -7.21 -3.10
CA LYS A 381 -35.62 -5.77 -2.93
C LYS A 381 -36.15 -5.12 -4.21
N LYS A 382 -37.21 -4.33 -4.09
CA LYS A 382 -37.84 -3.66 -5.25
C LYS A 382 -36.84 -2.63 -5.84
N CYS A 383 -36.40 -2.88 -7.07
CA CYS A 383 -35.61 -1.99 -7.88
C CYS A 383 -35.80 -2.35 -9.37
N PRO A 384 -35.43 -1.47 -10.31
CA PRO A 384 -35.46 -1.78 -11.76
C PRO A 384 -34.59 -3.00 -12.09
N ASP A 385 -34.92 -3.68 -13.20
CA ASP A 385 -34.08 -4.76 -13.71
C ASP A 385 -32.75 -4.23 -14.24
N GLY A 386 -31.67 -5.02 -14.09
CA GLY A 386 -30.34 -4.65 -14.52
C GLY A 386 -29.28 -4.71 -13.43
N TYR A 387 -28.07 -4.21 -13.75
CA TYR A 387 -26.96 -4.15 -12.79
C TYR A 387 -27.10 -2.95 -11.87
N HIS A 388 -26.92 -3.19 -10.56
CA HIS A 388 -26.92 -2.16 -9.53
C HIS A 388 -25.76 -2.39 -8.57
N TYR A 389 -25.12 -1.31 -8.14
CA TYR A 389 -24.19 -1.38 -7.01
C TYR A 389 -24.99 -1.50 -5.71
N VAL A 390 -24.42 -2.16 -4.73
CA VAL A 390 -24.99 -2.27 -3.38
C VAL A 390 -24.02 -1.67 -2.37
N SER A 391 -24.56 -1.00 -1.36
CA SER A 391 -23.78 -0.29 -0.36
C SER A 391 -24.27 -0.53 1.06
N TYR A 392 -23.34 -0.45 2.02
CA TYR A 392 -23.62 -0.44 3.44
C TYR A 392 -22.89 0.75 4.08
N MET A 393 -23.59 1.53 4.91
CA MET A 393 -23.07 2.74 5.57
C MET A 393 -22.35 3.70 4.62
N GLY A 394 -22.86 3.88 3.41
CA GLY A 394 -22.26 4.78 2.41
C GLY A 394 -21.04 4.19 1.67
N MET A 395 -20.67 2.95 1.91
CA MET A 395 -19.57 2.27 1.24
C MET A 395 -20.09 1.22 0.26
N ASN A 396 -19.68 1.29 -0.99
CA ASN A 396 -19.98 0.22 -1.95
C ASN A 396 -19.28 -1.08 -1.57
N ILE A 397 -20.06 -2.18 -1.60
CA ILE A 397 -19.59 -3.52 -1.23
C ILE A 397 -19.53 -4.48 -2.42
N GLY A 398 -20.14 -4.11 -3.54
CA GLY A 398 -20.15 -4.91 -4.75
C GLY A 398 -21.34 -4.53 -5.64
N PHE A 399 -21.81 -5.50 -6.44
CA PHE A 399 -22.93 -5.30 -7.34
C PHE A 399 -23.83 -6.54 -7.41
N VAL A 400 -25.05 -6.34 -7.89
CA VAL A 400 -26.10 -7.33 -8.10
C VAL A 400 -26.68 -7.18 -9.49
N TYR A 401 -27.38 -8.22 -9.96
CA TYR A 401 -28.26 -8.11 -11.13
C TYR A 401 -29.71 -8.36 -10.69
N SER A 402 -30.56 -7.36 -10.86
CA SER A 402 -31.98 -7.45 -10.51
C SER A 402 -32.79 -8.07 -11.64
N ILE A 403 -33.68 -8.99 -11.28
CA ILE A 403 -34.76 -9.51 -12.16
C ILE A 403 -36.01 -9.58 -11.32
N ASN A 404 -37.03 -8.81 -11.66
CA ASN A 404 -38.33 -8.80 -10.97
C ASN A 404 -38.22 -8.62 -9.45
N GLY A 405 -37.26 -7.79 -8.99
CA GLY A 405 -37.02 -7.53 -7.58
C GLY A 405 -36.21 -8.60 -6.85
N VAL A 406 -35.73 -9.63 -7.55
CA VAL A 406 -34.77 -10.61 -7.03
C VAL A 406 -33.36 -10.18 -7.41
N LEU A 407 -32.52 -9.89 -6.43
CA LEU A 407 -31.14 -9.44 -6.61
C LEU A 407 -30.19 -10.64 -6.65
N LYS A 408 -29.73 -11.03 -7.84
CA LYS A 408 -28.68 -12.05 -8.00
C LYS A 408 -27.35 -11.49 -7.54
N ASN A 409 -26.69 -12.22 -6.66
CA ASN A 409 -25.45 -11.83 -6.00
C ASN A 409 -24.22 -12.09 -6.89
N PHE A 410 -23.37 -11.06 -7.08
CA PHE A 410 -22.12 -11.13 -7.82
C PHE A 410 -20.88 -10.91 -6.91
N TYR A 411 -21.05 -11.04 -5.58
CA TYR A 411 -19.92 -10.98 -4.67
C TYR A 411 -18.95 -12.14 -4.95
N PRO A 412 -17.63 -11.88 -5.11
CA PRO A 412 -16.67 -12.89 -5.52
C PRO A 412 -16.65 -14.09 -4.58
N LYS A 413 -16.70 -15.31 -5.14
CA LYS A 413 -16.77 -16.54 -4.34
C LYS A 413 -15.64 -16.68 -3.34
N GLY A 414 -14.41 -16.27 -3.73
CA GLY A 414 -13.23 -16.34 -2.86
C GLY A 414 -13.20 -15.32 -1.71
N LEU A 415 -14.10 -14.32 -1.73
CA LEU A 415 -14.22 -13.30 -0.68
C LEU A 415 -15.41 -13.53 0.24
N ARG A 416 -16.21 -14.58 0.02
CA ARG A 416 -17.42 -14.83 0.80
C ARG A 416 -17.09 -15.19 2.23
N PHE A 417 -17.84 -14.61 3.14
CA PHE A 417 -17.71 -14.87 4.56
C PHE A 417 -18.34 -16.23 4.95
N SER A 418 -17.75 -16.90 5.93
CA SER A 418 -18.35 -18.06 6.60
C SER A 418 -19.49 -17.64 7.54
N ALA A 419 -20.19 -18.59 8.16
CA ALA A 419 -21.39 -18.36 8.98
C ALA A 419 -21.25 -17.39 10.17
N SER A 420 -20.05 -17.07 10.63
CA SER A 420 -19.78 -16.26 11.85
C SER A 420 -19.69 -14.73 11.62
N VAL A 421 -20.27 -14.20 10.52
CA VAL A 421 -20.13 -12.76 10.14
C VAL A 421 -20.81 -11.81 11.14
N ASP A 422 -21.83 -12.24 11.86
CA ASP A 422 -22.65 -11.36 12.73
C ASP A 422 -21.84 -10.71 13.86
N SER A 423 -20.78 -11.37 14.34
CA SER A 423 -19.87 -10.83 15.38
C SER A 423 -18.87 -9.79 14.85
N ASN A 424 -18.80 -9.61 13.52
CA ASN A 424 -17.79 -8.76 12.86
C ASN A 424 -18.31 -7.35 12.52
N PHE A 425 -19.55 -7.04 12.85
CA PHE A 425 -20.14 -5.71 12.69
C PHE A 425 -19.91 -4.83 13.91
#